data_791d1a4ae92098f84647f332c6e70733
#
_entry.id   791d1a4ae92098f84647f332c6e70733
#
_cell.length_a   1.000
_cell.length_b   1.000
_cell.length_c   1.000
_cell.angle_alpha   90.00
_cell.angle_beta   90.00
_cell.angle_gamma   90.00
#
_symmetry.space_group_name_H-M   'P 1'
#
loop_
_entity.id
_entity.type
_entity.pdbx_description
1 polymer ?
#
loop_
_entity_poly.entity_id
_entity_poly.type
_entity_poly.pdbx_seq_one_letter_code
_entity_poly.pdbx_strand_id
1 'polypeptide(L)'
;MQLYTVETLSGKRIREGELIYASTVLAANLLRDIREAITNAVGGKMRRYERLLDRVTAQAIDILKEKAAEKGYDGIIAVRISNPFMVQGSAAITVYGTGFNFIPDELQA
;
A
#
# COMPACT_ATOMS: atom_id res chain seq x y z
N MET A 1 -0.77 13.66 -2.03
CA MET A 1 -0.47 12.81 -3.20
C MET A 1 -1.62 11.83 -3.42
N GLN A 2 -2.03 11.65 -4.64
CA GLN A 2 -3.10 10.72 -4.98
C GLN A 2 -2.54 9.38 -5.45
N LEU A 3 -3.19 8.31 -5.01
CA LEU A 3 -2.88 6.95 -5.44
C LEU A 3 -4.08 6.39 -6.19
N TYR A 4 -3.82 5.67 -7.25
CA TYR A 4 -4.87 5.12 -8.12
C TYR A 4 -4.60 3.65 -8.40
N THR A 5 -5.66 2.85 -8.44
CA THR A 5 -5.54 1.45 -8.84
C THR A 5 -5.59 1.28 -10.35
N VAL A 6 -6.07 2.31 -11.06
CA VAL A 6 -6.13 2.30 -12.52
C VAL A 6 -4.74 2.51 -13.12
N GLU A 7 -4.57 2.08 -14.37
CA GLU A 7 -3.30 2.22 -15.08
C GLU A 7 -3.22 3.51 -15.89
N THR A 8 -4.36 4.12 -16.17
CA THR A 8 -4.43 5.38 -16.91
C THR A 8 -5.44 6.31 -16.28
N LEU A 9 -5.23 7.60 -16.43
CA LEU A 9 -6.11 8.63 -15.90
C LEU A 9 -6.85 9.31 -17.06
N SER A 10 -8.19 9.25 -17.02
CA SER A 10 -9.03 9.86 -18.04
C SER A 10 -8.84 11.37 -18.10
N GLY A 11 -8.65 11.90 -19.30
CA GLY A 11 -8.51 13.35 -19.50
C GLY A 11 -7.18 13.93 -19.03
N LYS A 12 -6.24 13.07 -18.63
CA LYS A 12 -4.92 13.52 -18.18
C LYS A 12 -3.84 12.78 -18.93
N ARG A 13 -2.80 13.52 -19.32
CA ARG A 13 -1.61 12.90 -19.87
C ARG A 13 -0.56 12.81 -18.78
N ILE A 14 0.03 11.65 -18.65
CA ILE A 14 1.02 11.39 -17.60
C ILE A 14 2.26 10.75 -18.22
N ARG A 15 3.37 10.94 -17.51
CA ARG A 15 4.63 10.27 -17.84
C ARG A 15 4.87 9.23 -16.76
N GLU A 16 4.82 7.97 -17.14
CA GLU A 16 5.07 6.86 -16.22
C GLU A 16 6.55 6.82 -15.84
N GLY A 17 6.79 6.49 -14.59
CA GLY A 17 8.13 6.40 -14.04
C GLY A 17 8.46 5.01 -13.52
N GLU A 18 9.14 4.97 -12.38
CA GLU A 18 9.64 3.73 -11.80
C GLU A 18 8.61 3.00 -10.96
N LEU A 19 8.85 1.71 -10.74
CA LEU A 19 8.18 0.93 -9.72
C LEU A 19 8.56 1.50 -8.34
N ILE A 20 7.55 1.68 -7.51
CA ILE A 20 7.75 2.10 -6.11
C ILE A 20 7.05 1.07 -5.24
N TYR A 21 7.70 0.68 -4.16
CA TYR A 21 7.11 -0.27 -3.22
C TYR A 21 7.46 0.10 -1.79
N ALA A 22 6.60 -0.34 -0.87
CA ALA A 22 6.80 -0.19 0.56
C ALA A 22 6.25 -1.42 1.26
N SER A 23 6.93 -1.88 2.29
CA SER A 23 6.52 -3.05 3.03
C SER A 23 6.48 -2.76 4.52
N THR A 24 5.50 -3.37 5.20
CA THR A 24 5.45 -3.41 6.66
C THR A 24 5.39 -4.87 7.07
N VAL A 25 6.12 -5.21 8.12
CA VAL A 25 6.20 -6.58 8.61
C VAL A 25 5.49 -6.66 9.96
N LEU A 26 4.60 -7.63 10.09
CA LEU A 26 3.95 -7.94 11.35
C LEU A 26 4.88 -8.84 12.17
N ALA A 27 5.15 -8.45 13.40
CA ALA A 27 5.99 -9.25 14.30
C ALA A 27 5.31 -10.58 14.64
N ALA A 28 6.11 -11.60 14.95
CA ALA A 28 5.63 -12.94 15.21
C ALA A 28 4.60 -13.04 16.33
N ASN A 29 4.84 -12.33 17.42
CA ASN A 29 3.91 -12.31 18.56
C ASN A 29 2.57 -11.66 18.19
N LEU A 30 2.62 -10.60 17.40
CA LEU A 30 1.42 -9.91 16.93
C LEU A 30 0.63 -10.79 15.99
N LEU A 31 1.31 -11.52 15.11
CA LEU A 31 0.67 -12.46 14.19
C LEU A 31 -0.01 -13.60 14.95
N ARG A 32 0.61 -14.06 16.05
CA ARG A 32 0.02 -15.08 16.91
C ARG A 32 -1.29 -14.58 17.52
N ASP A 33 -1.28 -13.36 18.06
CA ASP A 33 -2.47 -12.76 18.65
C ASP A 33 -3.60 -12.65 17.62
N ILE A 34 -3.25 -12.32 16.38
CA ILE A 34 -4.20 -12.23 15.29
C ILE A 34 -4.80 -13.60 14.98
N ARG A 35 -3.98 -14.65 14.91
CA ARG A 35 -4.44 -16.02 14.67
C ARG A 35 -5.39 -16.51 15.76
N GLU A 36 -5.04 -16.22 17.01
CA GLU A 36 -5.91 -16.56 18.13
C GLU A 36 -7.25 -15.83 18.06
N ALA A 37 -7.23 -14.57 17.66
CA ALA A 37 -8.44 -13.79 17.48
C ALA A 37 -9.35 -14.38 16.39
N ILE A 38 -8.76 -14.87 15.30
CA ILE A 38 -9.51 -15.52 14.22
C ILE A 38 -10.09 -16.85 14.71
N THR A 39 -9.28 -17.66 15.37
CA THR A 39 -9.67 -19.00 15.85
C THR A 39 -10.79 -18.91 16.88
N ASN A 40 -10.72 -17.93 17.74
CA ASN A 40 -11.70 -17.71 18.81
C ASN A 40 -12.68 -16.59 18.47
N ALA A 41 -13.01 -16.42 17.20
CA ALA A 41 -13.75 -15.29 16.66
C ALA A 41 -15.00 -14.94 17.46
N VAL A 42 -14.86 -13.99 18.37
CA VAL A 42 -15.95 -13.42 19.13
C VAL A 42 -15.86 -11.91 19.02
N GLY A 43 -16.81 -11.32 18.34
CA GLY A 43 -17.07 -9.90 18.19
C GLY A 43 -15.92 -8.91 18.37
N GLY A 44 -15.60 -8.61 19.63
CA GLY A 44 -14.59 -7.60 19.93
C GLY A 44 -13.16 -7.92 19.48
N LYS A 45 -12.79 -9.21 19.44
CA LYS A 45 -11.46 -9.62 19.00
C LYS A 45 -11.30 -9.44 17.49
N MET A 46 -12.36 -9.72 16.74
CA MET A 46 -12.34 -9.53 15.28
C MET A 46 -12.21 -8.04 14.93
N ARG A 47 -12.89 -7.17 15.64
CA ARG A 47 -12.77 -5.73 15.43
C ARG A 47 -11.35 -5.23 15.70
N ARG A 48 -10.71 -5.75 16.74
CA ARG A 48 -9.33 -5.41 17.07
C ARG A 48 -8.39 -5.83 15.94
N TYR A 49 -8.61 -7.01 15.40
CA TYR A 49 -7.87 -7.55 14.29
C TYR A 49 -8.01 -6.67 13.04
N GLU A 50 -9.25 -6.29 12.70
CA GLU A 50 -9.54 -5.42 11.57
C GLU A 50 -8.84 -4.07 11.70
N ARG A 51 -8.89 -3.46 12.88
CA ARG A 51 -8.22 -2.18 13.14
C ARG A 51 -6.72 -2.29 12.96
N LEU A 52 -6.15 -3.41 13.39
CA LEU A 52 -4.72 -3.65 13.24
C LEU A 52 -4.32 -3.76 11.78
N LEU A 53 -5.08 -4.51 10.99
CA LEU A 53 -4.83 -4.64 9.55
C LEU A 53 -4.95 -3.30 8.86
N ASP A 54 -5.97 -2.52 9.18
CA ASP A 54 -6.15 -1.19 8.61
C ASP A 54 -4.96 -0.29 8.92
N ARG A 55 -4.50 -0.32 10.17
CA ARG A 55 -3.37 0.50 10.60
C ARG A 55 -2.09 0.12 9.85
N VAL A 56 -1.80 -1.17 9.75
CA VAL A 56 -0.58 -1.65 9.09
C VAL A 56 -0.62 -1.33 7.59
N THR A 57 -1.78 -1.51 6.97
CA THR A 57 -1.96 -1.19 5.55
C THR A 57 -1.82 0.31 5.30
N ALA A 58 -2.46 1.13 6.13
CA ALA A 58 -2.35 2.57 6.01
C ALA A 58 -0.91 3.05 6.18
N GLN A 59 -0.17 2.43 7.09
CA GLN A 59 1.24 2.75 7.31
C GLN A 59 2.07 2.45 6.07
N ALA A 60 1.85 1.31 5.43
CA ALA A 60 2.56 0.95 4.20
C ALA A 60 2.24 1.95 3.07
N ILE A 61 0.99 2.37 2.96
CA ILE A 61 0.56 3.36 1.98
C ILE A 61 1.25 4.71 2.23
N ASP A 62 1.33 5.14 3.48
CA ASP A 62 1.99 6.39 3.83
C ASP A 62 3.48 6.36 3.47
N ILE A 63 4.14 5.24 3.71
CA ILE A 63 5.55 5.07 3.34
C ILE A 63 5.71 5.12 1.81
N LEU A 64 4.78 4.51 1.08
CA LEU A 64 4.80 4.53 -0.37
C LEU A 64 4.68 5.96 -0.91
N LYS A 65 3.77 6.76 -0.33
CA LYS A 65 3.61 8.17 -0.68
C LYS A 65 4.88 8.96 -0.43
N GLU A 66 5.52 8.75 0.71
CA GLU A 66 6.76 9.43 1.06
C GLU A 66 7.87 9.10 0.07
N LYS A 67 8.01 7.83 -0.30
CA LYS A 67 9.01 7.40 -1.28
C LYS A 67 8.78 8.04 -2.64
N ALA A 68 7.53 8.11 -3.08
CA ALA A 68 7.18 8.72 -4.36
C ALA A 68 7.47 10.23 -4.34
N ALA A 69 7.12 10.89 -3.25
CA ALA A 69 7.36 12.32 -3.09
C ALA A 69 8.86 12.66 -3.11
N GLU A 70 9.67 11.83 -2.46
CA GLU A 70 11.13 12.01 -2.45
C GLU A 70 11.73 11.89 -3.85
N LYS A 71 11.12 11.08 -4.70
CA LYS A 71 11.55 10.89 -6.10
C LYS A 71 10.97 11.94 -7.04
N GLY A 72 10.13 12.85 -6.52
CA GLY A 72 9.55 13.93 -7.31
C GLY A 72 8.33 13.55 -8.13
N TYR A 73 7.70 12.43 -7.83
CA TYR A 73 6.48 12.02 -8.54
C TYR A 73 5.25 12.80 -8.04
N ASP A 74 4.31 13.01 -8.95
CA ASP A 74 3.04 13.68 -8.63
C ASP A 74 2.03 12.71 -8.03
N GLY A 75 2.12 11.44 -8.37
CA GLY A 75 1.21 10.43 -7.86
C GLY A 75 1.68 9.02 -8.20
N ILE A 76 0.83 8.04 -7.89
CA ILE A 76 1.14 6.63 -8.12
C ILE A 76 -0.08 5.98 -8.76
N ILE A 77 0.13 5.28 -9.87
CA ILE A 77 -0.92 4.53 -10.59
C ILE A 77 -0.68 3.04 -10.45
N ALA A 78 -1.68 2.25 -10.84
CA ALA A 78 -1.62 0.79 -10.80
C ALA A 78 -1.21 0.25 -9.43
N VAL A 79 -1.72 0.87 -8.37
CA VAL A 79 -1.38 0.49 -6.99
C VAL A 79 -2.01 -0.86 -6.67
N ARG A 80 -1.22 -1.74 -6.09
CA ARG A 80 -1.66 -3.07 -5.64
C ARG A 80 -1.13 -3.34 -4.25
N ILE A 81 -1.84 -4.19 -3.54
CA ILE A 81 -1.46 -4.62 -2.19
C ILE A 81 -1.24 -6.12 -2.24
N SER A 82 -0.11 -6.57 -1.72
CA SER A 82 0.24 -7.97 -1.63
C SER A 82 0.46 -8.36 -0.17
N ASN A 83 -0.06 -9.52 0.22
CA ASN A 83 0.09 -10.04 1.57
C ASN A 83 0.84 -11.37 1.50
N PRO A 84 2.14 -11.36 1.16
CA PRO A 84 2.89 -12.60 1.06
C PRO A 84 3.01 -13.26 2.44
N PHE A 85 2.75 -14.56 2.50
CA PHE A 85 3.04 -15.33 3.69
C PHE A 85 4.53 -15.52 3.78
N MET A 86 5.11 -14.89 4.78
CA MET A 86 6.51 -15.12 5.07
C MET A 86 6.66 -16.26 6.07
N VAL A 87 7.86 -16.81 6.11
CA VAL A 87 8.24 -17.96 6.92
C VAL A 87 7.82 -17.79 8.38
N GLN A 88 7.50 -18.91 8.98
CA GLN A 88 7.12 -19.10 10.38
C GLN A 88 7.11 -17.84 11.29
N GLY A 89 5.90 -17.41 11.65
CA GLY A 89 5.70 -16.41 12.68
C GLY A 89 5.78 -14.97 12.23
N SER A 90 5.91 -14.69 10.93
CA SER A 90 5.84 -13.32 10.42
C SER A 90 4.99 -13.24 9.16
N ALA A 91 4.45 -12.07 8.92
CA ALA A 91 3.70 -11.74 7.70
C ALA A 91 4.07 -10.34 7.26
N ALA A 92 4.01 -10.09 5.97
CA ALA A 92 4.32 -8.78 5.42
C ALA A 92 3.16 -8.28 4.58
N ILE A 93 2.98 -6.97 4.58
CA ILE A 93 2.09 -6.29 3.65
C ILE A 93 2.98 -5.44 2.76
N THR A 94 2.88 -5.65 1.46
CA THR A 94 3.64 -4.86 0.48
C THR A 94 2.66 -4.11 -0.40
N VAL A 95 2.87 -2.81 -0.51
CA VAL A 95 2.10 -1.94 -1.41
C VAL A 95 3.05 -1.47 -2.49
N TYR A 96 2.63 -1.56 -3.75
CA TYR A 96 3.48 -1.16 -4.86
C TYR A 96 2.66 -0.53 -5.98
N GLY A 97 3.33 0.22 -6.83
CA GLY A 97 2.71 0.86 -7.97
C GLY A 97 3.76 1.55 -8.83
N THR A 98 3.30 2.32 -9.80
CA THR A 98 4.15 3.06 -10.72
C THR A 98 4.04 4.55 -10.43
N GLY A 99 5.14 5.19 -10.11
CA GLY A 99 5.17 6.63 -9.94
C GLY A 99 4.95 7.33 -11.28
N PHE A 100 4.28 8.47 -11.26
CA PHE A 100 4.02 9.22 -12.48
C PHE A 100 4.08 10.72 -12.23
N ASN A 101 4.28 11.46 -13.30
CA ASN A 101 4.16 12.91 -13.29
C ASN A 101 3.15 13.34 -14.34
N PHE A 102 2.39 14.39 -14.02
CA PHE A 102 1.50 14.99 -15.01
C PHE A 102 2.31 15.73 -16.06
N ILE A 103 1.88 15.61 -17.30
CA ILE A 103 2.46 16.38 -18.38
C ILE A 103 1.68 17.70 -18.48
N PRO A 104 2.34 18.86 -18.39
CA PRO A 104 1.65 20.15 -18.47
C PRO A 104 0.87 20.28 -19.77
N ASP A 105 -0.30 20.90 -19.72
CA ASP A 105 -1.19 21.08 -20.88
C ASP A 105 -0.47 21.71 -22.07
N GLU A 106 0.38 22.66 -21.82
CA GLU A 106 1.17 23.36 -22.85
C GLU A 106 2.11 22.44 -23.61
N LEU A 107 2.44 21.26 -23.05
CA LEU A 107 3.32 20.26 -23.68
C LEU A 107 2.53 19.10 -24.27
N GLN A 108 1.19 19.16 -24.21
CA GLN A 108 0.32 18.10 -24.73
C GLN A 108 -0.15 18.36 -26.17
N ALA A 109 0.27 19.44 -26.73
CA ALA A 109 -0.13 19.83 -28.10
C ALA A 109 0.44 18.87 -29.16
#